data_3287e66c2df854f3f26f1cea748fdb92
#
_entry.id   3287e66c2df854f3f26f1cea748fdb92
#
_cell.length_a   1.000
_cell.length_b   1.000
_cell.length_c   1.000
_cell.angle_alpha   90.00
_cell.angle_beta   90.00
_cell.angle_gamma   90.00
#
_symmetry.space_group_name_H-M   'P 1'
#
loop_
_entity.id
_entity.type
_entity.pdbx_description
1 polymer ?
#
loop_
_entity_poly.entity_id
_entity_poly.type
_entity_poly.pdbx_seq_one_letter_code
_entity_poly.pdbx_strand_id
1 'polypeptide(L)'
;MIKLGNIMNELEIPSGKWVNMKMSDIDVSGMKIIWSIYKIAYTSQGLDLSANSASELQSKYKAIMLIDVDSDKQPDAFIIYKPTPHGNKMALLAANIKKQDAKRAVVKKSIELAKTSGWFIEASAKMEDIMNSANAPVVRDEAKILAILGNDKKPEFVGDGYYTRSLSKVDKRITKRIYGKPR
;
A
#
# COMPACT_ATOMS: atom_id res chain seq x y z
N MET A 1 -19.38 14.07 18.95
CA MET A 1 -19.08 12.82 18.21
C MET A 1 -19.31 13.07 16.74
N ILE A 2 -18.24 13.33 15.98
CA ILE A 2 -18.33 13.63 14.54
C ILE A 2 -18.48 12.28 13.81
N LYS A 3 -19.61 12.07 13.16
CA LYS A 3 -19.86 10.85 12.36
C LYS A 3 -19.03 10.90 11.07
N LEU A 4 -18.57 9.76 10.56
CA LEU A 4 -17.80 9.68 9.31
C LEU A 4 -18.51 10.39 8.14
N GLY A 5 -19.83 10.31 8.10
CA GLY A 5 -20.64 11.09 7.15
C GLY A 5 -20.39 12.60 7.22
N ASN A 6 -19.94 13.12 8.36
CA ASN A 6 -19.60 14.54 8.50
C ASN A 6 -18.15 14.83 8.11
N ILE A 7 -17.19 13.95 8.44
CA ILE A 7 -15.80 14.13 8.03
C ILE A 7 -15.64 13.91 6.52
N MET A 8 -16.33 12.91 5.97
CA MET A 8 -16.37 12.69 4.52
C MET A 8 -17.15 13.79 3.78
N ASN A 9 -18.08 14.48 4.46
CA ASN A 9 -18.75 15.67 3.92
C ASN A 9 -17.91 16.95 4.06
N GLU A 10 -17.04 17.03 5.06
CA GLU A 10 -16.12 18.17 5.27
C GLU A 10 -14.83 18.02 4.44
N LEU A 11 -14.36 16.82 4.25
CA LEU A 11 -13.32 16.48 3.28
C LEU A 11 -14.04 16.07 1.98
N GLU A 12 -14.53 17.02 1.20
CA GLU A 12 -15.04 16.76 -0.14
C GLU A 12 -14.04 15.87 -0.88
N ILE A 13 -14.19 14.52 -0.78
CA ILE A 13 -13.44 13.59 -1.62
C ILE A 13 -14.05 13.74 -3.01
N PRO A 14 -13.39 14.47 -3.93
CA PRO A 14 -13.93 14.65 -5.25
C PRO A 14 -13.96 13.26 -5.90
N SER A 15 -15.12 12.85 -6.37
CA SER A 15 -15.26 11.57 -7.07
C SER A 15 -14.14 11.37 -8.10
N GLY A 16 -13.53 10.20 -8.09
CA GLY A 16 -12.45 9.84 -8.99
C GLY A 16 -11.09 10.49 -8.70
N LYS A 17 -10.93 11.21 -7.58
CA LYS A 17 -9.65 11.81 -7.18
C LYS A 17 -9.08 11.15 -5.92
N TRP A 18 -7.76 10.97 -5.91
CA TRP A 18 -7.05 10.49 -4.73
C TRP A 18 -6.85 11.61 -3.71
N VAL A 19 -7.20 11.34 -2.47
CA VAL A 19 -7.06 12.25 -1.34
C VAL A 19 -6.06 11.68 -0.34
N ASN A 20 -5.07 12.50 0.07
CA ASN A 20 -4.13 12.16 1.13
C ASN A 20 -4.67 12.54 2.49
N MET A 21 -4.53 11.64 3.44
CA MET A 21 -4.97 11.85 4.83
C MET A 21 -3.96 11.28 5.82
N LYS A 22 -3.98 11.80 7.05
CA LYS A 22 -3.38 11.11 8.19
C LYS A 22 -4.33 10.03 8.66
N MET A 23 -3.80 8.88 9.04
CA MET A 23 -4.62 7.80 9.62
C MET A 23 -5.35 8.26 10.89
N SER A 24 -4.73 9.14 11.69
CA SER A 24 -5.34 9.71 12.91
C SER A 24 -6.58 10.57 12.67
N ASP A 25 -6.73 11.11 11.47
CA ASP A 25 -7.84 12.02 11.13
C ASP A 25 -9.09 11.25 10.68
N ILE A 26 -8.96 9.93 10.50
CA ILE A 26 -10.06 9.05 10.12
C ILE A 26 -10.80 8.60 11.38
N ASP A 27 -12.09 8.82 11.44
CA ASP A 27 -12.90 8.38 12.55
C ASP A 27 -13.11 6.86 12.61
N VAL A 28 -13.71 6.38 13.70
CA VAL A 28 -13.96 4.95 13.93
C VAL A 28 -14.78 4.31 12.81
N SER A 29 -15.76 5.04 12.25
CA SER A 29 -16.62 4.52 11.19
C SER A 29 -15.85 4.34 9.88
N GLY A 30 -15.00 5.30 9.52
CA GLY A 30 -14.13 5.22 8.35
C GLY A 30 -13.09 4.13 8.47
N MET A 31 -12.51 3.99 9.65
CA MET A 31 -11.56 2.91 9.89
C MET A 31 -12.21 1.53 9.77
N LYS A 32 -13.49 1.37 10.15
CA LYS A 32 -14.23 0.12 9.92
C LYS A 32 -14.40 -0.20 8.44
N ILE A 33 -14.68 0.80 7.60
CA ILE A 33 -14.81 0.63 6.15
C ILE A 33 -13.45 0.24 5.55
N ILE A 34 -12.40 0.98 5.86
CA ILE A 34 -11.04 0.71 5.39
C ILE A 34 -10.59 -0.69 5.83
N TRP A 35 -10.84 -1.05 7.09
CA TRP A 35 -10.55 -2.37 7.62
C TRP A 35 -11.30 -3.47 6.86
N SER A 36 -12.58 -3.28 6.58
CA SER A 36 -13.39 -4.24 5.83
C SER A 36 -12.84 -4.46 4.42
N ILE A 37 -12.51 -3.38 3.70
CA ILE A 37 -11.90 -3.46 2.37
C ILE A 37 -10.56 -4.22 2.44
N TYR A 38 -9.70 -3.86 3.39
CA TYR A 38 -8.40 -4.49 3.59
C TYR A 38 -8.53 -5.99 3.87
N LYS A 39 -9.34 -6.34 4.88
CA LYS A 39 -9.54 -7.72 5.30
C LYS A 39 -10.04 -8.58 4.14
N ILE A 40 -11.08 -8.15 3.45
CA ILE A 40 -11.67 -8.90 2.34
C ILE A 40 -10.69 -9.02 1.18
N ALA A 41 -10.01 -7.93 0.79
CA ALA A 41 -9.07 -7.93 -0.33
C ALA A 41 -7.88 -8.86 -0.09
N TYR A 42 -7.36 -8.92 1.14
CA TYR A 42 -6.19 -9.75 1.48
C TYR A 42 -6.58 -11.21 1.70
N THR A 43 -7.63 -11.47 2.48
CA THR A 43 -8.06 -12.86 2.75
C THR A 43 -8.55 -13.57 1.50
N SER A 44 -9.20 -12.86 0.57
CA SER A 44 -9.62 -13.43 -0.73
C SER A 44 -8.44 -13.86 -1.63
N GLN A 45 -7.25 -13.34 -1.37
CA GLN A 45 -6.02 -13.69 -2.08
C GLN A 45 -5.11 -14.63 -1.28
N GLY A 46 -5.53 -15.09 -0.12
CA GLY A 46 -4.72 -15.93 0.77
C GLY A 46 -3.52 -15.19 1.37
N LEU A 47 -3.58 -13.85 1.46
CA LEU A 47 -2.52 -13.04 2.03
C LEU A 47 -2.72 -12.84 3.53
N ASP A 48 -1.62 -12.81 4.27
CA ASP A 48 -1.64 -12.54 5.70
C ASP A 48 -1.98 -11.06 5.99
N LEU A 49 -2.75 -10.85 7.04
CA LEU A 49 -3.05 -9.52 7.54
C LEU A 49 -1.89 -8.99 8.39
N SER A 50 -1.49 -7.74 8.14
CA SER A 50 -0.43 -7.07 8.93
C SER A 50 -0.94 -6.43 10.22
N ALA A 51 -2.26 -6.44 10.44
CA ALA A 51 -2.96 -5.97 11.62
C ALA A 51 -4.14 -6.90 11.92
N ASN A 52 -4.61 -6.94 13.16
CA ASN A 52 -5.71 -7.82 13.60
C ASN A 52 -7.03 -7.05 13.80
N SER A 53 -7.00 -5.73 13.75
CA SER A 53 -8.16 -4.86 13.93
C SER A 53 -8.00 -3.53 13.21
N ALA A 54 -9.10 -2.79 13.04
CA ALA A 54 -9.11 -1.44 12.51
C ALA A 54 -8.25 -0.48 13.36
N SER A 55 -8.33 -0.58 14.68
CA SER A 55 -7.56 0.22 15.61
C SER A 55 -6.05 -0.06 15.51
N GLU A 56 -5.68 -1.33 15.39
CA GLU A 56 -4.27 -1.72 15.19
C GLU A 56 -3.74 -1.21 13.85
N LEU A 57 -4.55 -1.33 12.77
CA LEU A 57 -4.19 -0.79 11.46
C LEU A 57 -3.94 0.73 11.52
N GLN A 58 -4.84 1.46 12.20
CA GLN A 58 -4.75 2.91 12.38
C GLN A 58 -3.50 3.31 13.17
N SER A 59 -3.16 2.59 14.23
CA SER A 59 -1.99 2.88 15.07
C SER A 59 -0.66 2.54 14.39
N LYS A 60 -0.66 1.51 13.55
CA LYS A 60 0.54 1.01 12.87
C LYS A 60 1.02 1.90 11.73
N TYR A 61 0.11 2.60 11.06
CA TYR A 61 0.42 3.43 9.92
C TYR A 61 -0.02 4.88 10.14
N LYS A 62 0.67 5.83 9.51
CA LYS A 62 0.45 7.27 9.71
C LYS A 62 -0.25 7.95 8.54
N ALA A 63 -0.14 7.39 7.35
CA ALA A 63 -0.58 8.06 6.13
C ALA A 63 -1.29 7.10 5.17
N ILE A 64 -2.32 7.59 4.51
CA ILE A 64 -3.18 6.86 3.59
C ILE A 64 -3.62 7.78 2.44
N MET A 65 -3.75 7.20 1.25
CA MET A 65 -4.49 7.79 0.14
C MET A 65 -5.80 7.03 -0.05
N LEU A 66 -6.89 7.75 -0.24
CA LEU A 66 -8.23 7.21 -0.45
C LEU A 66 -8.79 7.67 -1.80
N ILE A 67 -9.63 6.84 -2.41
CA ILE A 67 -10.43 7.21 -3.59
C ILE A 67 -11.85 6.68 -3.45
N ASP A 68 -12.82 7.53 -3.81
CA ASP A 68 -14.22 7.20 -4.08
C ASP A 68 -14.42 7.18 -5.61
N VAL A 69 -14.79 6.06 -6.18
CA VAL A 69 -14.91 5.93 -7.64
C VAL A 69 -16.30 6.16 -8.19
N ASP A 70 -17.34 6.11 -7.35
CA ASP A 70 -18.74 6.20 -7.78
C ASP A 70 -19.57 7.30 -7.09
N SER A 71 -18.91 8.19 -6.37
CA SER A 71 -19.54 9.37 -5.72
C SER A 71 -20.50 9.03 -4.58
N ASP A 72 -20.38 7.85 -3.98
CA ASP A 72 -21.17 7.48 -2.81
C ASP A 72 -20.59 8.04 -1.48
N LYS A 73 -19.51 8.82 -1.59
CA LYS A 73 -18.77 9.44 -0.48
C LYS A 73 -18.13 8.42 0.47
N GLN A 74 -17.89 7.21 0.00
CA GLN A 74 -17.19 6.19 0.76
C GLN A 74 -15.89 5.80 0.04
N PRO A 75 -14.83 5.46 0.79
CA PRO A 75 -13.62 4.99 0.16
C PRO A 75 -13.83 3.61 -0.50
N ASP A 76 -13.49 3.51 -1.77
CA ASP A 76 -13.55 2.26 -2.53
C ASP A 76 -12.22 1.57 -2.65
N ALA A 77 -11.15 2.34 -2.57
CA ALA A 77 -9.80 1.84 -2.60
C ALA A 77 -8.85 2.74 -1.82
N PHE A 78 -7.72 2.17 -1.40
CA PHE A 78 -6.72 2.93 -0.70
C PHE A 78 -5.30 2.41 -0.93
N ILE A 79 -4.34 3.29 -0.67
CA ILE A 79 -2.92 3.00 -0.57
C ILE A 79 -2.44 3.53 0.77
N ILE A 80 -2.07 2.64 1.69
CA ILE A 80 -1.37 3.02 2.92
C ILE A 80 0.12 3.07 2.63
N TYR A 81 0.78 4.13 3.05
CA TYR A 81 2.20 4.30 2.85
C TYR A 81 2.92 4.70 4.13
N LYS A 82 4.20 4.37 4.18
CA LYS A 82 5.08 4.64 5.31
C LYS A 82 6.20 5.57 4.86
N PRO A 83 6.35 6.75 5.46
CA PRO A 83 7.52 7.59 5.24
C PRO A 83 8.80 6.88 5.68
N THR A 84 9.85 7.00 4.87
CA THR A 84 11.19 6.50 5.15
C THR A 84 12.22 7.57 4.79
N PRO A 85 13.49 7.46 5.22
CA PRO A 85 14.54 8.39 4.80
C PRO A 85 14.73 8.46 3.27
N HIS A 86 14.32 7.41 2.54
CA HIS A 86 14.47 7.30 1.09
C HIS A 86 13.20 7.67 0.31
N GLY A 87 12.15 8.10 1.00
CA GLY A 87 10.86 8.45 0.41
C GLY A 87 9.71 7.66 1.03
N ASN A 88 8.62 7.52 0.30
CA ASN A 88 7.41 6.89 0.76
C ASN A 88 7.32 5.43 0.25
N LYS A 89 7.29 4.48 1.17
CA LYS A 89 7.07 3.07 0.86
C LYS A 89 5.57 2.79 0.83
N MET A 90 5.03 2.40 -0.32
CA MET A 90 3.68 1.83 -0.40
C MET A 90 3.66 0.51 0.38
N ALA A 91 2.92 0.48 1.48
CA ALA A 91 2.92 -0.64 2.43
C ALA A 91 1.75 -1.59 2.23
N LEU A 92 0.55 -1.05 2.01
CA LEU A 92 -0.66 -1.82 1.77
C LEU A 92 -1.47 -1.16 0.64
N LEU A 93 -1.97 -1.99 -0.27
CA LEU A 93 -2.85 -1.60 -1.35
C LEU A 93 -4.10 -2.47 -1.29
N ALA A 94 -5.28 -1.86 -1.26
CA ALA A 94 -6.52 -2.60 -1.29
C ALA A 94 -7.62 -1.85 -2.02
N ALA A 95 -8.54 -2.61 -2.60
CA ALA A 95 -9.72 -2.11 -3.28
C ALA A 95 -10.93 -2.97 -2.94
N ASN A 96 -12.11 -2.37 -2.95
CA ASN A 96 -13.37 -3.08 -2.86
C ASN A 96 -13.43 -4.12 -3.99
N ILE A 97 -13.45 -5.39 -3.62
CA ILE A 97 -13.36 -6.50 -4.58
C ILE A 97 -14.56 -6.57 -5.54
N LYS A 98 -15.69 -5.97 -5.17
CA LYS A 98 -16.90 -5.89 -5.99
C LYS A 98 -16.87 -4.78 -7.03
N LYS A 99 -15.96 -3.79 -6.89
CA LYS A 99 -15.84 -2.63 -7.78
C LYS A 99 -14.61 -2.75 -8.67
N GLN A 100 -14.80 -3.07 -9.93
CA GLN A 100 -13.68 -3.24 -10.88
C GLN A 100 -12.89 -1.93 -11.10
N ASP A 101 -13.58 -0.79 -11.09
CA ASP A 101 -12.94 0.52 -11.26
C ASP A 101 -12.05 0.88 -10.06
N ALA A 102 -12.43 0.49 -8.84
CA ALA A 102 -11.60 0.63 -7.66
C ALA A 102 -10.29 -0.17 -7.77
N LYS A 103 -10.37 -1.41 -8.27
CA LYS A 103 -9.18 -2.24 -8.53
C LYS A 103 -8.26 -1.60 -9.57
N ARG A 104 -8.83 -1.11 -10.69
CA ARG A 104 -8.08 -0.39 -11.72
C ARG A 104 -7.42 0.88 -11.19
N ALA A 105 -8.15 1.65 -10.37
CA ALA A 105 -7.66 2.89 -9.78
C ALA A 105 -6.43 2.64 -8.88
N VAL A 106 -6.46 1.63 -8.02
CA VAL A 106 -5.33 1.28 -7.15
C VAL A 106 -4.10 0.85 -7.96
N VAL A 107 -4.28 0.00 -8.97
CA VAL A 107 -3.18 -0.45 -9.83
C VAL A 107 -2.57 0.73 -10.59
N LYS A 108 -3.41 1.54 -11.24
CA LYS A 108 -2.95 2.73 -11.98
C LYS A 108 -2.18 3.68 -11.07
N LYS A 109 -2.71 3.96 -9.87
CA LYS A 109 -2.04 4.87 -8.92
C LYS A 109 -0.73 4.31 -8.41
N SER A 110 -0.65 3.02 -8.11
CA SER A 110 0.61 2.40 -7.65
C SER A 110 1.70 2.46 -8.71
N ILE A 111 1.37 2.28 -9.99
CA ILE A 111 2.30 2.44 -11.10
C ILE A 111 2.77 3.90 -11.24
N GLU A 112 1.83 4.85 -11.20
CA GLU A 112 2.13 6.28 -11.25
C GLU A 112 3.11 6.67 -10.13
N LEU A 113 2.82 6.26 -8.91
CA LEU A 113 3.69 6.52 -7.75
C LEU A 113 5.06 5.86 -7.90
N ALA A 114 5.14 4.60 -8.34
CA ALA A 114 6.43 3.93 -8.57
C ALA A 114 7.30 4.62 -9.63
N LYS A 115 6.69 5.36 -10.56
CA LYS A 115 7.41 6.19 -11.53
C LYS A 115 7.78 7.58 -11.01
N THR A 116 7.24 7.96 -9.87
CA THR A 116 7.46 9.27 -9.23
C THR A 116 8.63 9.21 -8.25
N SER A 117 9.52 10.21 -8.28
CA SER A 117 10.66 10.29 -7.35
C SER A 117 10.19 10.33 -5.90
N GLY A 118 10.85 9.55 -5.05
CA GLY A 118 10.54 9.43 -3.63
C GLY A 118 9.41 8.45 -3.32
N TRP A 119 9.00 7.60 -4.29
CA TRP A 119 8.02 6.55 -4.08
C TRP A 119 8.54 5.19 -4.51
N PHE A 120 8.22 4.15 -3.75
CA PHE A 120 8.58 2.78 -4.08
C PHE A 120 7.67 1.74 -3.42
N ILE A 121 7.68 0.52 -3.96
CA ILE A 121 6.92 -0.63 -3.48
C ILE A 121 7.80 -1.86 -3.46
N GLU A 122 7.68 -2.65 -2.41
CA GLU A 122 8.23 -4.00 -2.33
C GLU A 122 7.20 -4.97 -2.92
N ALA A 123 7.43 -5.42 -4.15
CA ALA A 123 6.44 -6.17 -4.91
C ALA A 123 6.40 -7.65 -4.52
N SER A 124 5.19 -8.18 -4.39
CA SER A 124 4.89 -9.62 -4.49
C SER A 124 4.89 -10.04 -5.97
N ALA A 125 4.95 -11.35 -6.24
CA ALA A 125 4.99 -11.87 -7.62
C ALA A 125 3.95 -11.25 -8.56
N LYS A 126 2.68 -11.18 -8.12
CA LYS A 126 1.59 -10.58 -8.90
C LYS A 126 1.80 -9.08 -9.18
N MET A 127 2.28 -8.34 -8.19
CA MET A 127 2.57 -6.92 -8.35
C MET A 127 3.82 -6.71 -9.21
N GLU A 128 4.78 -7.60 -9.16
CA GLU A 128 5.96 -7.61 -10.01
C GLU A 128 5.60 -7.67 -11.49
N ASP A 129 4.72 -8.59 -11.88
CA ASP A 129 4.23 -8.69 -13.26
C ASP A 129 3.59 -7.39 -13.75
N ILE A 130 2.79 -6.75 -12.88
CA ILE A 130 2.16 -5.46 -13.16
C ILE A 130 3.22 -4.36 -13.34
N MET A 131 4.19 -4.28 -12.43
CA MET A 131 5.25 -3.26 -12.47
C MET A 131 6.17 -3.45 -13.67
N ASN A 132 6.54 -4.68 -14.01
CA ASN A 132 7.34 -4.99 -15.19
C ASN A 132 6.60 -4.62 -16.48
N SER A 133 5.32 -5.01 -16.61
CA SER A 133 4.49 -4.69 -17.77
C SER A 133 4.32 -3.17 -17.97
N ALA A 134 4.34 -2.43 -16.87
CA ALA A 134 4.27 -0.97 -16.89
C ALA A 134 5.63 -0.27 -17.07
N ASN A 135 6.74 -1.02 -17.19
CA ASN A 135 8.10 -0.48 -17.20
C ASN A 135 8.40 0.42 -15.99
N ALA A 136 7.96 0.02 -14.80
CA ALA A 136 8.29 0.73 -13.58
C ALA A 136 9.79 0.57 -13.25
N PRO A 137 10.48 1.63 -12.78
CA PRO A 137 11.88 1.54 -12.42
C PRO A 137 12.15 0.50 -11.35
N VAL A 138 13.27 -0.20 -11.44
CA VAL A 138 13.73 -1.22 -10.49
C VAL A 138 14.91 -0.69 -9.70
N VAL A 139 14.91 -0.88 -8.39
CA VAL A 139 16.06 -0.63 -7.52
C VAL A 139 16.97 -1.84 -7.57
N ARG A 140 18.15 -1.69 -8.20
CA ARG A 140 19.15 -2.76 -8.34
C ARG A 140 20.33 -2.63 -7.38
N ASP A 141 20.57 -1.44 -6.86
CA ASP A 141 21.65 -1.15 -5.92
C ASP A 141 21.38 -1.82 -4.56
N GLU A 142 22.20 -2.80 -4.21
CA GLU A 142 22.06 -3.58 -2.98
C GLU A 142 22.20 -2.72 -1.72
N ALA A 143 23.10 -1.74 -1.72
CA ALA A 143 23.25 -0.84 -0.59
C ALA A 143 21.99 0.00 -0.36
N LYS A 144 21.36 0.45 -1.44
CA LYS A 144 20.10 1.17 -1.39
C LYS A 144 18.94 0.29 -0.94
N ILE A 145 18.90 -0.95 -1.40
CA ILE A 145 17.90 -1.94 -0.95
C ILE A 145 18.06 -2.19 0.56
N LEU A 146 19.28 -2.40 1.04
CA LEU A 146 19.54 -2.57 2.48
C LEU A 146 19.09 -1.36 3.30
N ALA A 147 19.39 -0.16 2.83
CA ALA A 147 18.96 1.07 3.49
C ALA A 147 17.43 1.22 3.56
N ILE A 148 16.71 0.80 2.50
CA ILE A 148 15.25 0.80 2.44
C ILE A 148 14.64 -0.24 3.40
N LEU A 149 15.24 -1.44 3.48
CA LEU A 149 14.74 -2.53 4.31
C LEU A 149 15.02 -2.34 5.80
N GLY A 150 16.06 -1.57 6.14
CA GLY A 150 16.51 -1.36 7.51
C GLY A 150 17.27 -2.56 8.10
N ASN A 151 17.81 -2.38 9.30
CA ASN A 151 18.72 -3.35 9.93
C ASN A 151 18.06 -4.66 10.41
N ASP A 152 16.73 -4.68 10.55
CA ASP A 152 16.01 -5.84 11.09
C ASP A 152 15.85 -7.01 10.10
N LYS A 153 16.31 -6.81 8.88
CA LYS A 153 16.13 -7.81 7.80
C LYS A 153 17.45 -7.98 7.06
N LYS A 154 18.03 -9.15 7.20
CA LYS A 154 19.21 -9.54 6.40
C LYS A 154 18.75 -10.22 5.12
N PRO A 155 18.58 -9.48 4.01
CA PRO A 155 18.23 -10.09 2.75
C PRO A 155 19.43 -10.83 2.19
N GLU A 156 19.17 -11.93 1.49
CA GLU A 156 20.14 -12.63 0.67
C GLU A 156 19.92 -12.22 -0.77
N PHE A 157 20.88 -11.54 -1.39
CA PHE A 157 20.77 -11.08 -2.78
C PHE A 157 20.98 -12.24 -3.74
N VAL A 158 20.12 -12.30 -4.76
CA VAL A 158 20.14 -13.34 -5.80
C VAL A 158 20.39 -12.76 -7.19
N GLY A 159 20.71 -11.48 -7.28
CA GLY A 159 21.05 -10.78 -8.51
C GLY A 159 19.93 -9.90 -9.07
N ASP A 160 20.30 -8.95 -9.92
CA ASP A 160 19.42 -7.99 -10.62
C ASP A 160 18.38 -7.29 -9.71
N GLY A 161 18.79 -6.96 -8.47
CA GLY A 161 17.93 -6.33 -7.48
C GLY A 161 16.94 -7.27 -6.79
N TYR A 162 16.98 -8.55 -7.08
CA TYR A 162 16.22 -9.55 -6.32
C TYR A 162 16.91 -9.91 -5.02
N TYR A 163 16.12 -10.11 -4.00
CA TYR A 163 16.57 -10.60 -2.71
C TYR A 163 15.54 -11.56 -2.09
N THR A 164 16.02 -12.48 -1.30
CA THR A 164 15.21 -13.37 -0.48
C THR A 164 15.23 -12.90 0.96
N ARG A 165 14.14 -13.10 1.67
CA ARG A 165 14.08 -12.95 3.12
C ARG A 165 13.22 -14.03 3.75
N SER A 166 13.57 -14.43 4.95
CA SER A 166 12.75 -15.32 5.77
C SER A 166 11.53 -14.58 6.28
N LEU A 167 10.37 -15.19 6.21
CA LEU A 167 9.19 -14.76 6.95
C LEU A 167 9.27 -15.36 8.35
N SER A 168 9.18 -14.53 9.37
CA SER A 168 9.46 -14.86 10.79
C SER A 168 8.60 -15.95 11.45
N LYS A 169 7.69 -16.61 10.75
CA LYS A 169 6.81 -17.64 11.30
C LYS A 169 6.80 -18.99 10.58
N VAL A 170 7.42 -19.07 9.43
CA VAL A 170 7.57 -20.32 8.66
C VAL A 170 8.86 -20.19 7.86
N ASP A 171 9.66 -21.23 7.73
CA ASP A 171 10.89 -21.28 6.90
C ASP A 171 10.65 -21.05 5.39
N LYS A 172 9.69 -20.17 5.09
CA LYS A 172 9.30 -19.81 3.75
C LYS A 172 10.15 -18.63 3.30
N ARG A 173 11.14 -18.87 2.49
CA ARG A 173 11.90 -17.83 1.80
C ARG A 173 11.05 -17.26 0.67
N ILE A 174 10.88 -15.94 0.64
CA ILE A 174 10.18 -15.24 -0.43
C ILE A 174 11.18 -14.36 -1.16
N THR A 175 11.25 -14.55 -2.49
CA THR A 175 11.99 -13.65 -3.37
C THR A 175 11.17 -12.39 -3.62
N LYS A 176 11.80 -11.23 -3.49
CA LYS A 176 11.17 -9.92 -3.66
C LYS A 176 12.07 -8.98 -4.44
N ARG A 177 11.46 -7.90 -4.91
CA ARG A 177 12.11 -6.81 -5.64
C ARG A 177 11.46 -5.48 -5.28
N ILE A 178 12.24 -4.41 -5.29
CA ILE A 178 11.71 -3.07 -5.06
C ILE A 178 11.58 -2.34 -6.39
N TYR A 179 10.38 -1.85 -6.64
CA TYR A 179 10.05 -0.99 -7.79
C TYR A 179 9.84 0.43 -7.30
N GLY A 180 10.42 1.39 -8.01
CA GLY A 180 10.26 2.79 -7.71
C GLY A 180 11.54 3.61 -7.87
N LYS A 181 11.45 4.88 -7.47
CA LYS A 181 12.55 5.85 -7.50
C LYS A 181 12.80 6.38 -6.09
N PRO A 182 13.44 5.61 -5.17
CA PRO A 182 13.83 6.11 -3.86
C PRO A 182 14.79 7.30 -4.02
N ARG A 183 14.72 8.23 -3.07
CA ARG A 183 15.66 9.37 -2.98
C ARG A 183 17.02 8.94 -2.48
#